data_9bfa43d621a59eee8a4fd0ead5e7bc03
#
_entry.id   9bfa43d621a59eee8a4fd0ead5e7bc03
#
_cell.length_a   1.000
_cell.length_b   1.000
_cell.length_c   1.000
_cell.angle_alpha   90.00
_cell.angle_beta   90.00
_cell.angle_gamma   90.00
#
_symmetry.space_group_name_H-M   'P 1'
#
loop_
_entity.id
_entity.type
_entity.pdbx_description
1 polymer ?
#
loop_
_entity_poly.entity_id
_entity_poly.type
_entity_poly.pdbx_seq_one_letter_code
_entity_poly.pdbx_strand_id
1 'polypeptide(L)'
;IHLSLFDRRRGTGESIWDIKKKIGFLSPELHLFYEKTTTFSNTIGSGFFDSIGLFQKLTESQLNLVDEWIECIGCKNIKDKYLYELSISQQRVALLTRAFIKNPPLLILDEPCQGLDQKQKKEMLELIDAVCQDPTKTLIYVSHYDDEIPWCISNSLHLREGKLEMVE
;
A
#
# COMPACT_ATOMS: atom_id res chain seq x y z
N ILE A 1 -16.40 22.45 -5.96
CA ILE A 1 -16.14 21.00 -6.18
C ILE A 1 -16.77 20.28 -5.02
N HIS A 2 -17.70 19.36 -5.30
CA HIS A 2 -18.28 18.47 -4.30
C HIS A 2 -17.45 17.19 -4.26
N LEU A 3 -16.85 16.88 -3.11
CA LEU A 3 -16.11 15.64 -2.89
C LEU A 3 -16.84 14.82 -1.85
N SER A 4 -17.21 13.60 -2.21
CA SER A 4 -17.76 12.60 -1.29
C SER A 4 -16.77 11.42 -1.22
N LEU A 5 -16.53 10.90 -0.02
CA LEU A 5 -15.71 9.73 0.24
C LEU A 5 -16.50 8.79 1.15
N PHE A 6 -16.60 7.52 0.78
CA PHE A 6 -17.35 6.51 1.55
C PHE A 6 -18.79 6.95 1.85
N ASP A 7 -19.50 7.45 0.82
CA ASP A 7 -20.89 7.94 0.85
C ASP A 7 -21.12 9.15 1.75
N ARG A 8 -20.06 9.79 2.24
CA ARG A 8 -20.14 11.01 3.05
C ARG A 8 -19.50 12.19 2.35
N ARG A 9 -20.20 13.33 2.42
CA ARG A 9 -19.68 14.60 1.89
C ARG A 9 -18.56 15.08 2.80
N ARG A 10 -17.41 15.46 2.22
CA ARG A 10 -16.29 16.05 2.97
C ARG A 10 -16.73 17.31 3.70
N GLY A 11 -16.35 17.41 4.99
CA GLY A 11 -16.66 18.56 5.84
C GLY A 11 -17.93 18.40 6.69
N THR A 12 -18.48 17.18 6.79
CA THR A 12 -19.67 16.88 7.63
C THR A 12 -19.34 16.35 9.03
N GLY A 13 -18.15 16.71 9.58
CA GLY A 13 -17.75 16.35 10.95
C GLY A 13 -16.82 15.16 11.07
N GLU A 14 -16.39 14.54 9.97
CA GLU A 14 -15.36 13.49 10.00
C GLU A 14 -13.97 14.09 10.17
N SER A 15 -13.15 13.46 11.02
CA SER A 15 -11.75 13.81 11.13
C SER A 15 -10.96 13.20 9.96
N ILE A 16 -9.83 13.82 9.60
CA ILE A 16 -8.91 13.26 8.60
C ILE A 16 -8.43 11.86 9.02
N TRP A 17 -8.35 11.59 10.30
CA TRP A 17 -7.92 10.29 10.84
C TRP A 17 -8.96 9.19 10.58
N ASP A 18 -10.26 9.51 10.62
CA ASP A 18 -11.33 8.54 10.31
C ASP A 18 -11.31 8.16 8.83
N ILE A 19 -10.92 9.09 7.97
CA ILE A 19 -10.73 8.83 6.53
C ILE A 19 -9.47 7.98 6.31
N LYS A 20 -8.34 8.35 6.92
CA LYS A 20 -7.07 7.61 6.79
C LYS A 20 -7.18 6.15 7.21
N LYS A 21 -7.93 5.85 8.26
CA LYS A 21 -8.17 4.45 8.70
C LYS A 21 -8.76 3.56 7.60
N LYS A 22 -9.49 4.15 6.65
CA LYS A 22 -10.13 3.44 5.54
C LYS A 22 -9.31 3.41 4.26
N ILE A 23 -8.11 3.98 4.25
CA ILE A 23 -7.25 4.08 3.07
C ILE A 23 -5.93 3.38 3.33
N GLY A 24 -5.57 2.41 2.49
CA GLY A 24 -4.20 1.91 2.37
C GLY A 24 -3.46 2.74 1.32
N PHE A 25 -2.30 3.26 1.67
CA PHE A 25 -1.55 4.17 0.81
C PHE A 25 -0.09 3.73 0.64
N LEU A 26 0.36 3.75 -0.60
CA LEU A 26 1.75 3.55 -1.00
C LEU A 26 2.15 4.63 -2.00
N SER A 27 3.31 5.25 -1.80
CA SER A 27 3.99 6.10 -2.78
C SER A 27 5.48 5.77 -2.89
N PRO A 28 6.15 6.14 -4.00
CA PRO A 28 7.57 5.85 -4.22
C PRO A 28 8.48 6.33 -3.11
N GLU A 29 8.25 7.53 -2.60
CA GLU A 29 9.13 8.18 -1.61
C GLU A 29 8.84 7.77 -0.17
N LEU A 30 7.80 6.98 0.09
CA LEU A 30 7.37 6.70 1.46
C LEU A 30 8.48 6.08 2.33
N HIS A 31 9.38 5.28 1.73
CA HIS A 31 10.52 4.67 2.43
C HIS A 31 11.53 5.69 2.96
N LEU A 32 11.64 6.88 2.32
CA LEU A 32 12.61 7.92 2.70
C LEU A 32 12.30 8.56 4.06
N PHE A 33 11.04 8.47 4.49
CA PHE A 33 10.59 9.09 5.74
C PHE A 33 10.70 8.18 6.96
N TYR A 34 11.06 6.89 6.77
CA TYR A 34 11.24 5.97 7.88
C TYR A 34 12.59 6.17 8.57
N GLU A 35 12.60 6.09 9.89
CA GLU A 35 13.84 6.12 10.66
C GLU A 35 14.71 4.89 10.37
N LYS A 36 16.04 5.07 10.42
CA LYS A 36 17.00 3.98 10.18
C LYS A 36 16.84 2.79 11.13
N THR A 37 16.26 2.99 12.30
CA THR A 37 16.02 1.96 13.30
C THR A 37 14.70 1.20 13.10
N THR A 38 13.93 1.53 12.05
CA THR A 38 12.66 0.85 11.76
C THR A 38 12.94 -0.49 11.08
N THR A 39 12.42 -1.58 11.64
CA THR A 39 12.55 -2.92 11.06
C THR A 39 11.48 -3.19 9.99
N PHE A 40 11.66 -4.26 9.20
CA PHE A 40 10.68 -4.72 8.22
C PHE A 40 9.31 -4.97 8.87
N SER A 41 9.26 -5.70 9.98
CA SER A 41 8.01 -5.98 10.71
C SER A 41 7.37 -4.72 11.28
N ASN A 42 8.16 -3.79 11.84
CA ASN A 42 7.65 -2.52 12.37
C ASN A 42 7.11 -1.62 11.26
N THR A 43 7.71 -1.67 10.05
CA THR A 43 7.19 -0.96 8.88
C THR A 43 5.79 -1.44 8.54
N ILE A 44 5.58 -2.76 8.47
CA ILE A 44 4.26 -3.36 8.22
C ILE A 44 3.27 -2.98 9.33
N GLY A 45 3.66 -3.18 10.60
CA GLY A 45 2.82 -2.89 11.77
C GLY A 45 2.38 -1.43 11.88
N SER A 46 3.20 -0.48 11.38
CA SER A 46 2.87 0.95 11.36
C SER A 46 1.62 1.26 10.53
N GLY A 47 1.23 0.36 9.63
CA GLY A 47 0.02 0.48 8.81
C GLY A 47 -1.28 0.49 9.60
N PHE A 48 -1.33 -0.12 10.78
CA PHE A 48 -2.51 -0.06 11.66
C PHE A 48 -2.81 1.35 12.16
N PHE A 49 -1.79 2.19 12.24
CA PHE A 49 -1.87 3.55 12.79
C PHE A 49 -1.72 4.65 11.73
N ASP A 50 -1.50 4.28 10.46
CA ASP A 50 -1.18 5.21 9.36
C ASP A 50 0.01 6.15 9.65
N SER A 51 0.90 5.73 10.55
CA SER A 51 2.11 6.46 10.90
C SER A 51 3.31 6.02 10.08
N ILE A 52 4.29 6.91 9.94
CA ILE A 52 5.60 6.60 9.37
C ILE A 52 6.51 6.21 10.52
N GLY A 53 6.59 4.92 10.78
CA GLY A 53 7.21 4.33 11.96
C GLY A 53 6.20 3.80 12.97
N LEU A 54 6.63 2.87 13.83
CA LEU A 54 5.79 2.23 14.83
C LEU A 54 6.01 2.90 16.20
N PHE A 55 5.13 3.84 16.56
CA PHE A 55 5.20 4.61 17.81
C PHE A 55 4.25 4.12 18.89
N GLN A 56 3.40 3.15 18.57
CA GLN A 56 2.43 2.55 19.47
C GLN A 56 2.66 1.04 19.55
N LYS A 57 2.37 0.46 20.71
CA LYS A 57 2.44 -1.00 20.86
C LYS A 57 1.32 -1.65 20.07
N LEU A 58 1.67 -2.66 19.29
CA LEU A 58 0.70 -3.54 18.66
C LEU A 58 0.04 -4.43 19.71
N THR A 59 -1.23 -4.70 19.53
CA THR A 59 -1.93 -5.75 20.29
C THR A 59 -1.42 -7.13 19.86
N GLU A 60 -1.67 -8.14 20.66
CA GLU A 60 -1.29 -9.53 20.32
C GLU A 60 -1.89 -9.98 18.97
N SER A 61 -3.17 -9.65 18.72
CA SER A 61 -3.82 -9.94 17.45
C SER A 61 -3.18 -9.22 16.25
N GLN A 62 -2.73 -7.98 16.45
CA GLN A 62 -2.03 -7.23 15.40
C GLN A 62 -0.64 -7.81 15.13
N LEU A 63 0.10 -8.23 16.17
CA LEU A 63 1.39 -8.90 16.01
C LEU A 63 1.24 -10.21 15.25
N ASN A 64 0.26 -11.03 15.58
CA ASN A 64 -0.02 -12.27 14.89
C ASN A 64 -0.34 -12.02 13.41
N LEU A 65 -1.15 -11.00 13.10
CA LEU A 65 -1.48 -10.66 11.72
C LEU A 65 -0.25 -10.16 10.93
N VAL A 66 0.66 -9.39 11.56
CA VAL A 66 1.94 -9.01 10.94
C VAL A 66 2.78 -10.25 10.63
N ASP A 67 2.89 -11.19 11.57
CA ASP A 67 3.66 -12.43 11.36
C ASP A 67 3.03 -13.32 10.28
N GLU A 68 1.71 -13.43 10.22
CA GLU A 68 0.98 -14.15 9.16
C GLU A 68 1.25 -13.55 7.77
N TRP A 69 1.19 -12.22 7.63
CA TRP A 69 1.53 -11.55 6.39
C TRP A 69 2.98 -11.77 5.99
N ILE A 70 3.93 -11.64 6.94
CA ILE A 70 5.36 -11.88 6.69
C ILE A 70 5.62 -13.32 6.23
N GLU A 71 4.90 -14.29 6.76
CA GLU A 71 5.00 -15.69 6.34
C GLU A 71 4.39 -15.89 4.95
N CYS A 72 3.22 -15.31 4.68
CA CYS A 72 2.53 -15.38 3.39
C CYS A 72 3.39 -14.83 2.24
N ILE A 73 4.08 -13.70 2.46
CA ILE A 73 4.98 -13.10 1.47
C ILE A 73 6.40 -13.68 1.47
N GLY A 74 6.66 -14.73 2.26
CA GLY A 74 7.96 -15.42 2.29
C GLY A 74 9.14 -14.61 2.86
N CYS A 75 8.87 -13.60 3.69
CA CYS A 75 9.87 -12.64 4.19
C CYS A 75 10.32 -12.89 5.63
N LYS A 76 10.09 -14.09 6.20
CA LYS A 76 10.37 -14.43 7.60
C LYS A 76 11.85 -14.22 7.99
N ASN A 77 12.77 -14.46 7.06
CA ASN A 77 14.21 -14.33 7.29
C ASN A 77 14.72 -12.89 7.37
N ILE A 78 13.89 -11.92 7.03
CA ILE A 78 14.24 -10.49 7.03
C ILE A 78 13.36 -9.66 7.98
N LYS A 79 12.46 -10.28 8.75
CA LYS A 79 11.47 -9.57 9.56
C LYS A 79 12.08 -8.57 10.56
N ASP A 80 13.25 -8.91 11.13
CA ASP A 80 13.94 -8.11 12.13
C ASP A 80 15.05 -7.23 11.53
N LYS A 81 15.29 -7.29 10.21
CA LYS A 81 16.26 -6.42 9.55
C LYS A 81 15.73 -5.00 9.46
N TYR A 82 16.63 -4.04 9.56
CA TYR A 82 16.29 -2.64 9.37
C TYR A 82 15.91 -2.35 7.92
N LEU A 83 14.91 -1.49 7.71
CA LEU A 83 14.38 -1.19 6.38
C LEU A 83 15.46 -0.72 5.41
N TYR A 84 16.40 0.11 5.88
CA TYR A 84 17.50 0.65 5.05
C TYR A 84 18.55 -0.39 4.60
N GLU A 85 18.61 -1.56 5.27
CA GLU A 85 19.52 -2.66 4.92
C GLU A 85 18.95 -3.56 3.83
N LEU A 86 17.68 -3.38 3.51
CA LEU A 86 16.96 -4.22 2.57
C LEU A 86 17.10 -3.71 1.13
N SER A 87 16.96 -4.60 0.17
CA SER A 87 16.87 -4.21 -1.24
C SER A 87 15.64 -3.34 -1.50
N ILE A 88 15.66 -2.56 -2.59
CA ILE A 88 14.52 -1.73 -2.99
C ILE A 88 13.23 -2.56 -3.07
N SER A 89 13.29 -3.76 -3.67
CA SER A 89 12.13 -4.63 -3.77
C SER A 89 11.61 -5.09 -2.41
N GLN A 90 12.49 -5.45 -1.47
CA GLN A 90 12.09 -5.83 -0.11
C GLN A 90 11.45 -4.66 0.64
N GLN A 91 11.99 -3.45 0.47
CA GLN A 91 11.38 -2.24 1.03
C GLN A 91 9.99 -1.99 0.44
N ARG A 92 9.82 -2.17 -0.88
CA ARG A 92 8.52 -2.04 -1.57
C ARG A 92 7.50 -3.05 -1.05
N VAL A 93 7.90 -4.32 -0.90
CA VAL A 93 7.04 -5.36 -0.33
C VAL A 93 6.59 -4.99 1.09
N ALA A 94 7.50 -4.49 1.95
CA ALA A 94 7.13 -4.03 3.28
C ALA A 94 6.08 -2.91 3.25
N LEU A 95 6.26 -1.92 2.39
CA LEU A 95 5.36 -0.78 2.26
C LEU A 95 4.02 -1.15 1.63
N LEU A 96 4.01 -2.08 0.68
CA LEU A 96 2.77 -2.60 0.10
C LEU A 96 1.98 -3.39 1.15
N THR A 97 2.64 -4.31 1.87
CA THR A 97 2.02 -5.07 2.95
C THR A 97 1.50 -4.14 4.05
N ARG A 98 2.23 -3.07 4.38
CA ARG A 98 1.77 -2.02 5.28
C ARG A 98 0.46 -1.38 4.80
N ALA A 99 0.31 -1.13 3.51
CA ALA A 99 -0.92 -0.56 2.97
C ALA A 99 -2.11 -1.54 3.10
N PHE A 100 -1.84 -2.86 3.09
CA PHE A 100 -2.86 -3.91 3.17
C PHE A 100 -3.22 -4.32 4.60
N ILE A 101 -2.31 -4.20 5.57
CA ILE A 101 -2.38 -4.84 6.88
C ILE A 101 -3.67 -4.57 7.67
N LYS A 102 -4.26 -3.39 7.54
CA LYS A 102 -5.51 -3.03 8.21
C LYS A 102 -6.76 -3.35 7.39
N ASN A 103 -6.60 -4.07 6.27
CA ASN A 103 -7.68 -4.46 5.34
C ASN A 103 -8.58 -3.27 4.90
N PRO A 104 -8.02 -2.18 4.35
CA PRO A 104 -8.78 -0.99 4.05
C PRO A 104 -9.72 -1.21 2.85
N PRO A 105 -10.91 -0.56 2.81
CA PRO A 105 -11.82 -0.62 1.66
C PRO A 105 -11.31 0.15 0.44
N LEU A 106 -10.39 1.11 0.61
CA LEU A 106 -9.76 1.85 -0.48
C LEU A 106 -8.24 1.69 -0.43
N LEU A 107 -7.67 1.28 -1.54
CA LEU A 107 -6.22 1.22 -1.77
C LEU A 107 -5.84 2.28 -2.79
N ILE A 108 -4.79 3.05 -2.48
CA ILE A 108 -4.18 4.02 -3.39
C ILE A 108 -2.71 3.65 -3.51
N LEU A 109 -2.33 3.11 -4.66
CA LEU A 109 -0.99 2.63 -4.96
C LEU A 109 -0.40 3.48 -6.09
N ASP A 110 0.58 4.29 -5.75
CA ASP A 110 1.27 5.18 -6.66
C ASP A 110 2.63 4.58 -7.02
N GLU A 111 2.80 4.20 -8.29
CA GLU A 111 4.00 3.56 -8.85
C GLU A 111 4.58 2.42 -7.99
N PRO A 112 3.79 1.42 -7.57
CA PRO A 112 4.25 0.40 -6.63
C PRO A 112 5.37 -0.48 -7.21
N CYS A 113 5.47 -0.59 -8.53
CA CYS A 113 6.48 -1.40 -9.24
C CYS A 113 7.75 -0.63 -9.61
N GLN A 114 7.86 0.65 -9.27
CA GLN A 114 9.01 1.47 -9.62
C GLN A 114 10.32 0.91 -9.06
N GLY A 115 11.33 0.73 -9.92
CA GLY A 115 12.66 0.24 -9.53
C GLY A 115 12.76 -1.27 -9.32
N LEU A 116 11.73 -2.04 -9.70
CA LEU A 116 11.72 -3.49 -9.64
C LEU A 116 12.14 -4.10 -10.97
N ASP A 117 12.80 -5.28 -10.91
CA ASP A 117 13.03 -6.09 -12.11
C ASP A 117 11.74 -6.83 -12.53
N GLN A 118 11.75 -7.47 -13.71
CA GLN A 118 10.57 -8.12 -14.28
C GLN A 118 9.98 -9.21 -13.40
N LYS A 119 10.81 -9.99 -12.71
CA LYS A 119 10.35 -11.03 -11.80
C LYS A 119 9.66 -10.43 -10.58
N GLN A 120 10.29 -9.42 -9.99
CA GLN A 120 9.79 -8.71 -8.83
C GLN A 120 8.48 -7.95 -9.13
N LYS A 121 8.38 -7.34 -10.33
CA LYS A 121 7.15 -6.71 -10.81
C LYS A 121 6.00 -7.72 -10.85
N LYS A 122 6.25 -8.89 -11.45
CA LYS A 122 5.24 -9.95 -11.54
C LYS A 122 4.76 -10.39 -10.15
N GLU A 123 5.68 -10.66 -9.23
CA GLU A 123 5.36 -11.05 -7.85
C GLU A 123 4.54 -9.96 -7.13
N MET A 124 4.88 -8.68 -7.36
CA MET A 124 4.17 -7.54 -6.79
C MET A 124 2.73 -7.43 -7.34
N LEU A 125 2.56 -7.55 -8.66
CA LEU A 125 1.26 -7.50 -9.31
C LEU A 125 0.36 -8.66 -8.88
N GLU A 126 0.91 -9.89 -8.79
CA GLU A 126 0.18 -11.06 -8.28
C GLU A 126 -0.31 -10.85 -6.84
N LEU A 127 0.49 -10.22 -5.98
CA LEU A 127 0.09 -9.88 -4.61
C LEU A 127 -1.04 -8.84 -4.59
N ILE A 128 -0.96 -7.80 -5.43
CA ILE A 128 -2.00 -6.78 -5.56
C ILE A 128 -3.31 -7.42 -6.06
N ASP A 129 -3.22 -8.23 -7.10
CA ASP A 129 -4.38 -8.93 -7.67
C ASP A 129 -5.07 -9.84 -6.63
N ALA A 130 -4.29 -10.59 -5.86
CA ALA A 130 -4.81 -11.47 -4.81
C ALA A 130 -5.59 -10.69 -3.74
N VAL A 131 -5.06 -9.53 -3.31
CA VAL A 131 -5.73 -8.68 -2.30
C VAL A 131 -6.99 -8.02 -2.88
N CYS A 132 -6.97 -7.66 -4.16
CA CYS A 132 -8.07 -6.95 -4.83
C CYS A 132 -9.17 -7.89 -5.39
N GLN A 133 -9.06 -9.20 -5.21
CA GLN A 133 -10.16 -10.14 -5.50
C GLN A 133 -11.39 -9.93 -4.60
N ASP A 134 -11.23 -9.31 -3.44
CA ASP A 134 -12.33 -8.94 -2.56
C ASP A 134 -13.18 -7.83 -3.22
N PRO A 135 -14.45 -8.10 -3.59
CA PRO A 135 -15.31 -7.14 -4.31
C PRO A 135 -15.68 -5.90 -3.49
N THR A 136 -15.41 -5.92 -2.19
CA THR A 136 -15.65 -4.76 -1.30
C THR A 136 -14.54 -3.72 -1.38
N LYS A 137 -13.43 -4.02 -2.07
CA LYS A 137 -12.29 -3.12 -2.21
C LYS A 137 -12.37 -2.27 -3.46
N THR A 138 -11.87 -1.05 -3.32
CA THR A 138 -11.61 -0.15 -4.44
C THR A 138 -10.10 0.07 -4.54
N LEU A 139 -9.54 -0.08 -5.74
CA LEU A 139 -8.14 0.21 -6.02
C LEU A 139 -8.03 1.43 -6.94
N ILE A 140 -7.24 2.40 -6.52
CA ILE A 140 -6.70 3.46 -7.39
C ILE A 140 -5.23 3.13 -7.60
N TYR A 141 -4.87 2.85 -8.83
CA TYR A 141 -3.53 2.44 -9.22
C TYR A 141 -2.95 3.46 -10.20
N VAL A 142 -1.76 3.94 -9.94
CA VAL A 142 -1.04 4.88 -10.82
C VAL A 142 0.21 4.20 -11.34
N SER A 143 0.40 4.20 -12.64
CA SER A 143 1.62 3.74 -13.32
C SER A 143 1.87 4.55 -14.58
N HIS A 144 3.14 4.64 -14.97
CA HIS A 144 3.57 5.19 -16.27
C HIS A 144 3.76 4.09 -17.33
N TYR A 145 3.59 2.81 -16.97
CA TYR A 145 3.87 1.66 -17.83
C TYR A 145 2.65 0.74 -17.93
N ASP A 146 2.25 0.41 -19.14
CA ASP A 146 1.09 -0.47 -19.40
C ASP A 146 1.34 -1.92 -18.94
N ASP A 147 2.59 -2.38 -18.94
CA ASP A 147 3.00 -3.71 -18.48
C ASP A 147 3.02 -3.85 -16.95
N GLU A 148 2.75 -2.77 -16.22
CA GLU A 148 2.68 -2.73 -14.77
C GLU A 148 1.23 -2.63 -14.24
N ILE A 149 0.21 -2.82 -15.07
CA ILE A 149 -1.19 -2.73 -14.67
C ILE A 149 -1.67 -4.08 -14.13
N PRO A 150 -2.19 -4.17 -12.88
CA PRO A 150 -2.77 -5.38 -12.32
C PRO A 150 -4.03 -5.82 -13.10
N TRP A 151 -4.29 -7.14 -13.13
CA TRP A 151 -5.47 -7.71 -13.79
C TRP A 151 -6.80 -7.29 -13.17
N CYS A 152 -6.81 -6.93 -11.89
CA CYS A 152 -8.00 -6.48 -11.18
C CYS A 152 -8.47 -5.07 -11.59
N ILE A 153 -7.70 -4.33 -12.38
CA ILE A 153 -8.10 -3.00 -12.89
C ILE A 153 -9.18 -3.17 -13.96
N SER A 154 -10.32 -2.54 -13.76
CA SER A 154 -11.48 -2.61 -14.65
C SER A 154 -11.69 -1.35 -15.50
N ASN A 155 -11.10 -0.23 -15.12
CA ASN A 155 -11.24 1.04 -15.83
C ASN A 155 -9.91 1.78 -15.81
N SER A 156 -9.56 2.47 -16.89
CA SER A 156 -8.35 3.28 -16.98
C SER A 156 -8.64 4.73 -17.36
N LEU A 157 -7.79 5.63 -16.86
CA LEU A 157 -7.80 7.05 -17.16
C LEU A 157 -6.42 7.44 -17.69
N HIS A 158 -6.33 7.89 -18.93
CA HIS A 158 -5.08 8.38 -19.49
C HIS A 158 -5.01 9.90 -19.36
N LEU A 159 -3.97 10.38 -18.66
CA LEU A 159 -3.72 11.81 -18.47
C LEU A 159 -2.49 12.24 -19.27
N ARG A 160 -2.65 13.29 -20.09
CA ARG A 160 -1.56 13.91 -20.82
C ARG A 160 -1.60 15.43 -20.64
N GLU A 161 -0.46 16.01 -20.29
CA GLU A 161 -0.33 17.46 -20.04
C GLU A 161 -1.41 18.01 -19.09
N GLY A 162 -1.78 17.23 -18.04
CA GLY A 162 -2.80 17.61 -17.08
C GLY A 162 -4.25 17.56 -17.58
N LYS A 163 -4.49 16.97 -18.76
CA LYS A 163 -5.83 16.79 -19.35
C LYS A 163 -6.16 15.31 -19.47
N LEU A 164 -7.44 15.00 -19.32
CA LEU A 164 -7.96 13.67 -19.58
C LEU A 164 -7.95 13.44 -21.12
N GLU A 165 -7.25 12.38 -21.56
CA GLU A 165 -7.14 12.02 -22.97
C GLU A 165 -8.07 10.87 -23.34
N MET A 166 -8.20 9.85 -22.50
CA MET A 166 -9.03 8.67 -22.73
C MET A 166 -9.55 8.07 -21.43
N VAL A 167 -10.67 7.37 -21.53
CA VAL A 167 -11.26 6.52 -20.48
C VAL A 167 -11.58 5.17 -21.11
N GLU A 168 -11.00 4.11 -20.59
CA GLU A 168 -11.27 2.71 -20.98
C GLU A 168 -11.76 1.90 -19.80
#